data_fda11263fddf4f95156fdc6582b282ff
#
_entry.id   fda11263fddf4f95156fdc6582b282ff
#
_cell.length_a   1.000
_cell.length_b   1.000
_cell.length_c   1.000
_cell.angle_alpha   90.00
_cell.angle_beta   90.00
_cell.angle_gamma   90.00
#
_symmetry.space_group_name_H-M   'P 1'
#
loop_
_entity.id
_entity.type
_entity.pdbx_description
1 polymer ?
#
loop_
_entity_poly.entity_id
_entity_poly.type
_entity_poly.pdbx_seq_one_letter_code
_entity_poly.pdbx_strand_id
1 'polypeptide(L)'
;MISELITFNGGMSTKTSPHLIGRNEGIICENVDLEKGTLFPLRPFQFIETVNGRHIHVYEDIVISNQDYTDDRFYDEYGGRLYWSNGGFDNGLRRFDNTLPDTNVGILAEAPSGLTDTEISQITMAYDSSITGRLTKGGVYTYAFTIVDSSGIESAPVIRTSEVSLVNKDNAAIKLIISLSNFSSWQTTHPTMVGINIYRAGGDNPTFNLIAESINTSSDSVWTDATNAYWADTVADIDVSRIELTTFENIPPPDDIDMLLELKGTFWASWGKRVYFSQTGSPEFWGALDYVALDKACTGLGKFGDSVMALTKTSAYIINGNNRDNVSLQRLPFNQGCISKHSIVNIDSYLVWASMNGICLFDGSTIKVITKGTLAWDEFGRLGNTTYDSYGDTEKWSSGSGFDIKYAVGYQDKYYGVFNNGIMIIDLANGLKVSSIAMENVVSVAYNYDDNFLYAITDNGDSTYDVYAQLGVDSMMEATWKTGRLSEGSVNVRKQYRRIEIDGEPTSVTVYVDGIQVYRIEKQNRFFLPSGIIGLDIQFEIKTISEIRGMKYEYSVLKA
;
A
#
# COMPACT_ATOMS: atom_id res chain seq x y z
N MET A 1 -49.15 23.30 16.15
CA MET A 1 -47.93 23.47 15.36
C MET A 1 -46.84 22.74 16.10
N ILE A 2 -46.14 21.84 15.43
CA ILE A 2 -45.05 21.05 15.98
C ILE A 2 -43.78 21.56 15.30
N SER A 3 -42.70 21.64 16.04
CA SER A 3 -41.39 22.11 15.53
C SER A 3 -40.35 21.05 15.77
N GLU A 4 -39.60 20.72 14.75
CA GLU A 4 -38.55 19.68 14.77
C GLU A 4 -37.20 20.27 14.37
N LEU A 5 -36.16 19.76 15.02
CA LEU A 5 -34.76 20.14 14.76
C LEU A 5 -34.00 18.99 14.08
N ILE A 6 -33.24 19.30 13.05
CA ILE A 6 -32.28 18.40 12.40
C ILE A 6 -30.89 18.92 12.73
N THR A 7 -30.03 18.02 13.18
CA THR A 7 -28.57 18.18 13.28
C THR A 7 -27.90 17.23 12.28
N PHE A 8 -26.64 17.47 11.99
CA PHE A 8 -25.94 16.73 10.92
C PHE A 8 -24.91 15.74 11.47
N ASN A 9 -25.24 15.10 12.57
CA ASN A 9 -24.29 14.26 13.31
C ASN A 9 -24.43 12.76 13.02
N GLY A 10 -25.31 12.34 12.13
CA GLY A 10 -25.56 10.93 11.83
C GLY A 10 -24.77 10.36 10.65
N GLY A 11 -24.27 11.21 9.74
CA GLY A 11 -23.58 10.75 8.54
C GLY A 11 -24.51 10.19 7.45
N MET A 12 -23.92 9.57 6.44
CA MET A 12 -24.65 8.97 5.32
C MET A 12 -25.14 7.56 5.69
N SER A 13 -26.40 7.27 5.34
CA SER A 13 -26.99 5.93 5.49
C SER A 13 -27.77 5.57 4.24
N THR A 14 -27.37 4.46 3.60
CA THR A 14 -27.96 3.98 2.33
C THR A 14 -28.55 2.58 2.45
N LYS A 15 -28.41 1.94 3.61
CA LYS A 15 -28.80 0.53 3.79
C LYS A 15 -30.28 0.31 3.99
N THR A 16 -30.95 1.25 4.63
CA THR A 16 -32.37 1.14 4.95
C THR A 16 -33.22 2.00 4.02
N SER A 17 -34.51 1.67 3.92
CA SER A 17 -35.46 2.52 3.20
C SER A 17 -35.37 3.98 3.70
N PRO A 18 -35.46 4.98 2.83
CA PRO A 18 -35.43 6.40 3.20
C PRO A 18 -36.40 6.80 4.32
N HIS A 19 -37.50 6.06 4.52
CA HIS A 19 -38.46 6.26 5.62
C HIS A 19 -37.97 5.76 6.99
N LEU A 20 -36.93 4.92 7.04
CA LEU A 20 -36.39 4.31 8.26
C LEU A 20 -35.05 4.92 8.67
N ILE A 21 -34.51 5.82 7.87
CA ILE A 21 -33.28 6.55 8.16
C ILE A 21 -33.52 7.54 9.30
N GLY A 22 -32.57 7.64 10.20
CA GLY A 22 -32.64 8.57 11.33
C GLY A 22 -32.73 10.03 10.86
N ARG A 23 -33.40 10.87 11.63
CA ARG A 23 -33.61 12.29 11.30
C ARG A 23 -32.29 13.05 11.03
N ASN A 24 -31.24 12.68 11.75
CA ASN A 24 -29.93 13.33 11.68
C ASN A 24 -28.97 12.64 10.71
N GLU A 25 -29.46 11.64 9.98
CA GLU A 25 -28.72 10.93 8.91
C GLU A 25 -29.19 11.42 7.56
N GLY A 26 -28.28 11.36 6.57
CA GLY A 26 -28.58 11.71 5.18
C GLY A 26 -28.52 10.50 4.27
N ILE A 27 -29.31 10.50 3.20
CA ILE A 27 -29.11 9.55 2.09
C ILE A 27 -28.01 10.04 1.14
N ILE A 28 -27.72 11.33 1.15
CA ILE A 28 -26.58 11.97 0.46
C ILE A 28 -25.86 12.85 1.47
N CYS A 29 -24.53 12.67 1.58
CA CYS A 29 -23.63 13.50 2.40
C CYS A 29 -22.36 13.70 1.57
N GLU A 30 -22.35 14.69 0.70
CA GLU A 30 -21.32 14.87 -0.31
C GLU A 30 -20.56 16.17 -0.10
N ASN A 31 -19.23 16.13 -0.26
CA ASN A 31 -18.32 17.27 -0.11
C ASN A 31 -18.39 17.94 1.27
N VAL A 32 -18.65 17.16 2.30
CA VAL A 32 -18.92 17.67 3.65
C VAL A 32 -18.09 16.96 4.71
N ASP A 33 -17.57 17.75 5.64
CA ASP A 33 -17.05 17.26 6.92
C ASP A 33 -18.17 17.37 7.99
N LEU A 34 -18.40 16.27 8.68
CA LEU A 34 -19.43 16.14 9.72
C LEU A 34 -18.84 16.06 11.13
N GLU A 35 -17.54 16.26 11.30
CA GLU A 35 -16.82 16.09 12.56
C GLU A 35 -17.51 16.84 13.71
N LYS A 36 -17.84 18.11 13.51
CA LYS A 36 -18.47 18.98 14.51
C LYS A 36 -19.99 18.80 14.64
N GLY A 37 -20.59 17.88 13.90
CA GLY A 37 -22.05 17.72 13.85
C GLY A 37 -22.75 18.82 13.05
N THR A 38 -22.00 19.56 12.24
CA THR A 38 -22.45 20.60 11.32
C THR A 38 -22.18 20.16 9.89
N LEU A 39 -22.84 20.79 8.90
CA LEU A 39 -22.44 20.66 7.51
C LEU A 39 -21.30 21.64 7.26
N PHE A 40 -20.08 21.16 7.30
CA PHE A 40 -18.91 21.97 6.98
C PHE A 40 -18.38 21.56 5.60
N PRO A 41 -18.48 22.45 4.57
CA PRO A 41 -18.00 22.13 3.24
C PRO A 41 -16.49 21.82 3.22
N LEU A 42 -16.07 20.85 2.42
CA LEU A 42 -14.67 20.51 2.22
C LEU A 42 -13.99 21.52 1.29
N ARG A 43 -12.68 21.60 1.40
CA ARG A 43 -11.84 22.37 0.47
C ARG A 43 -11.72 21.63 -0.85
N PRO A 44 -11.65 22.34 -2.00
CA PRO A 44 -11.51 21.71 -3.30
C PRO A 44 -10.11 21.11 -3.50
N PHE A 45 -10.05 20.09 -4.32
CA PHE A 45 -8.81 19.58 -4.89
C PHE A 45 -8.36 20.52 -6.01
N GLN A 46 -7.09 20.89 -6.02
CA GLN A 46 -6.47 21.71 -7.05
C GLN A 46 -5.54 20.86 -7.91
N PHE A 47 -5.58 21.07 -9.22
CA PHE A 47 -4.68 20.42 -10.17
C PHE A 47 -3.22 20.80 -9.87
N ILE A 48 -2.35 19.80 -9.85
CA ILE A 48 -0.91 19.94 -9.66
C ILE A 48 -0.19 19.68 -10.98
N GLU A 49 -0.31 18.45 -11.51
CA GLU A 49 0.38 18.03 -12.71
C GLU A 49 -0.31 16.82 -13.37
N THR A 50 0.09 16.52 -14.60
CA THR A 50 -0.32 15.30 -15.30
C THR A 50 0.84 14.31 -15.33
N VAL A 51 0.59 13.06 -14.94
CA VAL A 51 1.57 11.98 -14.87
C VAL A 51 1.15 10.80 -15.77
N ASN A 52 2.10 9.91 -16.06
CA ASN A 52 1.84 8.73 -16.87
C ASN A 52 1.51 7.47 -16.03
N GLY A 53 1.39 7.60 -14.71
CA GLY A 53 1.19 6.49 -13.81
C GLY A 53 -0.12 6.55 -13.06
N ARG A 54 -0.75 5.38 -12.87
CA ARG A 54 -2.04 5.21 -12.20
C ARG A 54 -1.97 5.33 -10.69
N HIS A 55 -0.84 4.93 -10.11
CA HIS A 55 -0.61 4.97 -8.68
C HIS A 55 0.52 5.94 -8.40
N ILE A 56 0.35 6.78 -7.41
CA ILE A 56 1.40 7.67 -6.96
C ILE A 56 1.73 7.41 -5.50
N HIS A 57 2.97 7.69 -5.18
CA HIS A 57 3.44 7.95 -3.83
C HIS A 57 4.11 9.31 -3.81
N VAL A 58 3.83 10.13 -2.82
CA VAL A 58 4.50 11.41 -2.65
C VAL A 58 5.54 11.21 -1.56
N TYR A 59 6.81 11.32 -1.95
CA TYR A 59 7.96 11.17 -1.07
C TYR A 59 8.78 12.44 -1.09
N GLU A 60 8.98 13.06 0.07
CA GLU A 60 9.48 14.43 0.19
C GLU A 60 8.61 15.35 -0.69
N ASP A 61 9.20 16.13 -1.58
CA ASP A 61 8.48 17.01 -2.53
C ASP A 61 8.31 16.38 -3.93
N ILE A 62 8.55 15.07 -4.09
CA ILE A 62 8.57 14.39 -5.37
C ILE A 62 7.36 13.46 -5.50
N VAL A 63 6.59 13.64 -6.57
CA VAL A 63 5.54 12.73 -6.97
C VAL A 63 6.16 11.57 -7.75
N ILE A 64 6.15 10.38 -7.17
CA ILE A 64 6.62 9.16 -7.80
C ILE A 64 5.41 8.43 -8.36
N SER A 65 5.34 8.29 -9.68
CA SER A 65 4.29 7.56 -10.36
C SER A 65 4.84 6.31 -11.04
N ASN A 66 4.02 5.27 -11.19
CA ASN A 66 4.39 4.15 -12.04
C ASN A 66 4.15 4.52 -13.50
N GLN A 67 5.08 4.16 -14.38
CA GLN A 67 4.97 4.42 -15.82
C GLN A 67 4.15 3.38 -16.58
N ASP A 68 3.86 2.23 -15.95
CA ASP A 68 3.11 1.15 -16.57
C ASP A 68 1.72 1.01 -15.94
N TYR A 69 0.67 0.97 -16.76
CA TYR A 69 -0.75 0.91 -16.33
C TYR A 69 -1.11 -0.34 -15.56
N THR A 70 -0.30 -1.38 -15.66
CA THR A 70 -0.54 -2.68 -15.04
C THR A 70 0.13 -2.82 -13.69
N ASP A 71 1.04 -1.89 -13.35
CA ASP A 71 1.82 -1.96 -12.11
C ASP A 71 1.01 -1.57 -10.88
N ASP A 72 0.93 -2.47 -9.95
CA ASP A 72 0.26 -2.34 -8.66
C ASP A 72 1.32 -2.19 -7.56
N ARG A 73 2.00 -1.05 -7.50
CA ARG A 73 3.12 -0.82 -6.58
C ARG A 73 2.67 -0.68 -5.13
N PHE A 74 3.49 -1.22 -4.24
CA PHE A 74 3.42 -1.00 -2.80
C PHE A 74 4.68 -0.29 -2.35
N TYR A 75 4.52 0.83 -1.69
CA TYR A 75 5.61 1.69 -1.22
C TYR A 75 5.73 1.61 0.29
N ASP A 76 6.97 1.61 0.80
CA ASP A 76 7.25 1.81 2.22
C ASP A 76 8.65 2.38 2.41
N GLU A 77 8.88 3.01 3.56
CA GLU A 77 10.10 3.76 3.86
C GLU A 77 10.94 3.06 4.92
N TYR A 78 12.25 3.05 4.71
CA TYR A 78 13.21 2.57 5.71
C TYR A 78 14.56 3.27 5.57
N GLY A 79 15.13 3.72 6.70
CA GLY A 79 16.45 4.34 6.74
C GLY A 79 16.58 5.61 5.89
N GLY A 80 15.50 6.39 5.73
CA GLY A 80 15.46 7.59 4.89
C GLY A 80 15.49 7.26 3.39
N ARG A 81 15.00 6.10 2.99
CA ARG A 81 14.87 5.67 1.59
C ARG A 81 13.49 5.10 1.35
N LEU A 82 12.96 5.36 0.17
CA LEU A 82 11.71 4.78 -0.30
C LEU A 82 11.99 3.47 -1.03
N TYR A 83 11.25 2.43 -0.70
CA TYR A 83 11.29 1.12 -1.35
C TYR A 83 9.93 0.79 -1.93
N TRP A 84 9.90 -0.03 -3.00
CA TRP A 84 8.64 -0.54 -3.55
C TRP A 84 8.79 -1.90 -4.20
N SER A 85 7.67 -2.63 -4.28
CA SER A 85 7.47 -3.82 -5.11
C SER A 85 6.62 -3.47 -6.33
N ASN A 86 6.77 -4.23 -7.40
CA ASN A 86 5.98 -4.06 -8.63
C ASN A 86 4.70 -4.91 -8.68
N GLY A 87 4.16 -5.30 -7.52
CA GLY A 87 2.86 -5.97 -7.47
C GLY A 87 2.80 -7.34 -8.16
N GLY A 88 3.90 -8.09 -8.20
CA GLY A 88 3.97 -9.43 -8.83
C GLY A 88 4.31 -9.41 -10.33
N PHE A 89 4.70 -8.26 -10.87
CA PHE A 89 5.24 -8.14 -12.23
C PHE A 89 6.75 -7.92 -12.17
N ASP A 90 7.49 -8.62 -13.01
CA ASP A 90 8.94 -8.62 -13.14
C ASP A 90 9.63 -7.41 -12.53
N ASN A 91 10.56 -7.62 -11.62
CA ASN A 91 11.64 -6.71 -11.23
C ASN A 91 11.90 -6.56 -9.72
N GLY A 92 11.34 -7.42 -8.88
CA GLY A 92 11.75 -7.54 -7.48
C GLY A 92 11.57 -6.28 -6.63
N LEU A 93 12.36 -6.18 -5.59
CA LEU A 93 12.39 -5.03 -4.69
C LEU A 93 13.20 -3.88 -5.30
N ARG A 94 12.62 -2.68 -5.32
CA ARG A 94 13.29 -1.47 -5.82
C ARG A 94 13.35 -0.39 -4.76
N ARG A 95 14.27 0.55 -4.91
CA ARG A 95 14.35 1.75 -4.07
C ARG A 95 14.51 3.01 -4.91
N PHE A 96 14.07 4.12 -4.35
CA PHE A 96 14.28 5.44 -4.92
C PHE A 96 15.77 5.84 -4.82
N ASP A 97 16.27 6.41 -5.91
CA ASP A 97 17.58 7.03 -5.95
C ASP A 97 17.46 8.38 -6.71
N ASN A 98 17.60 9.48 -5.99
CA ASN A 98 17.47 10.83 -6.54
C ASN A 98 18.61 11.21 -7.50
N THR A 99 19.62 10.37 -7.66
CA THR A 99 20.71 10.56 -8.64
C THR A 99 20.36 10.01 -10.03
N LEU A 100 19.30 9.21 -10.13
CA LEU A 100 18.83 8.66 -11.40
C LEU A 100 18.03 9.69 -12.20
N PRO A 101 18.18 9.71 -13.54
CA PRO A 101 17.43 10.63 -14.40
C PRO A 101 15.92 10.29 -14.46
N ASP A 102 15.53 9.06 -14.14
CA ASP A 102 14.14 8.61 -14.04
C ASP A 102 13.86 8.07 -12.64
N THR A 103 13.23 8.91 -11.82
CA THR A 103 12.88 8.58 -10.45
C THR A 103 11.81 7.48 -10.33
N ASN A 104 11.05 7.23 -11.40
CA ASN A 104 9.97 6.24 -11.40
C ASN A 104 10.46 4.81 -11.59
N VAL A 105 11.65 4.62 -12.15
CA VAL A 105 12.24 3.28 -12.33
C VAL A 105 12.90 2.77 -11.06
N GLY A 106 13.58 3.64 -10.31
CA GLY A 106 14.38 3.26 -9.15
C GLY A 106 15.55 2.35 -9.47
N ILE A 107 16.28 1.97 -8.46
CA ILE A 107 17.36 0.96 -8.56
C ILE A 107 16.92 -0.35 -7.92
N LEU A 108 17.43 -1.47 -8.42
CA LEU A 108 17.18 -2.78 -7.82
C LEU A 108 17.78 -2.80 -6.39
N ALA A 109 16.95 -3.07 -5.39
CA ALA A 109 17.32 -3.08 -3.98
C ALA A 109 17.32 -4.53 -3.44
N GLU A 110 18.07 -5.40 -4.11
CA GLU A 110 18.15 -6.83 -3.80
C GLU A 110 19.60 -7.25 -3.70
N ALA A 111 19.85 -8.27 -2.90
CA ALA A 111 21.14 -8.96 -2.99
C ALA A 111 21.33 -9.49 -4.41
N PRO A 112 22.53 -9.38 -4.98
CA PRO A 112 22.80 -10.01 -6.25
C PRO A 112 22.56 -11.52 -6.14
N SER A 113 21.97 -12.13 -7.16
CA SER A 113 21.87 -13.59 -7.21
C SER A 113 23.28 -14.19 -7.22
N GLY A 114 23.51 -15.20 -6.40
CA GLY A 114 24.81 -15.87 -6.33
C GLY A 114 25.15 -16.60 -7.63
N LEU A 115 26.43 -16.91 -7.83
CA LEU A 115 26.86 -17.79 -8.91
C LEU A 115 26.14 -19.15 -8.80
N THR A 116 25.85 -19.76 -9.93
CA THR A 116 25.32 -21.13 -9.99
C THR A 116 26.44 -22.18 -9.90
N ASP A 117 26.08 -23.42 -9.57
CA ASP A 117 27.03 -24.55 -9.60
C ASP A 117 27.69 -24.73 -10.98
N THR A 118 26.97 -24.41 -12.06
CA THR A 118 27.49 -24.46 -13.42
C THR A 118 28.56 -23.38 -13.63
N GLU A 119 28.30 -22.15 -13.23
CA GLU A 119 29.22 -21.03 -13.37
C GLU A 119 30.47 -21.25 -12.53
N ILE A 120 30.33 -21.65 -11.27
CA ILE A 120 31.49 -21.93 -10.44
C ILE A 120 32.35 -23.10 -10.98
N SER A 121 31.73 -24.07 -11.66
CA SER A 121 32.45 -25.18 -12.30
C SER A 121 33.40 -24.71 -13.42
N GLN A 122 33.20 -23.51 -13.97
CA GLN A 122 34.02 -22.88 -15.01
C GLN A 122 35.30 -22.25 -14.45
N ILE A 123 35.43 -22.08 -13.13
CA ILE A 123 36.65 -21.64 -12.49
C ILE A 123 37.59 -22.84 -12.37
N THR A 124 38.72 -22.83 -13.03
CA THR A 124 39.74 -23.85 -12.83
C THR A 124 40.71 -23.43 -11.73
N MET A 125 41.00 -24.34 -10.82
CA MET A 125 41.91 -24.10 -9.71
C MET A 125 43.01 -25.15 -9.73
N ALA A 126 44.27 -24.72 -9.71
CA ALA A 126 45.41 -25.62 -9.74
C ALA A 126 46.63 -25.01 -9.04
N TYR A 127 47.45 -25.88 -8.48
CA TYR A 127 48.78 -25.48 -8.05
C TYR A 127 49.60 -24.95 -9.25
N ASP A 128 50.27 -23.80 -9.05
CA ASP A 128 51.16 -23.22 -10.05
C ASP A 128 52.56 -23.05 -9.46
N SER A 129 53.54 -23.82 -10.01
CA SER A 129 54.94 -23.78 -9.58
C SER A 129 55.70 -22.54 -10.07
N SER A 130 55.17 -21.80 -11.01
CA SER A 130 55.76 -20.57 -11.54
C SER A 130 55.52 -19.35 -10.65
N ILE A 131 54.55 -19.46 -9.73
CA ILE A 131 54.17 -18.40 -8.80
C ILE A 131 54.67 -18.78 -7.39
N THR A 132 55.45 -17.89 -6.80
CA THR A 132 55.89 -18.07 -5.41
C THR A 132 54.78 -17.65 -4.45
N GLY A 133 54.24 -18.60 -3.69
CA GLY A 133 53.21 -18.38 -2.66
C GLY A 133 53.70 -18.74 -1.27
N ARG A 134 52.83 -18.55 -0.29
CA ARG A 134 53.09 -18.82 1.14
C ARG A 134 52.06 -19.76 1.76
N LEU A 135 51.33 -20.51 0.94
CA LEU A 135 50.35 -21.49 1.42
C LEU A 135 51.06 -22.65 2.16
N THR A 136 50.43 -23.20 3.16
CA THR A 136 50.99 -24.25 4.01
C THR A 136 51.26 -25.53 3.20
N LYS A 137 52.48 -26.03 3.29
CA LYS A 137 52.85 -27.28 2.65
C LYS A 137 51.99 -28.44 3.15
N GLY A 138 51.42 -29.20 2.22
CA GLY A 138 50.55 -30.31 2.53
C GLY A 138 49.11 -29.89 2.87
N GLY A 139 48.79 -28.59 2.86
CA GLY A 139 47.43 -28.10 3.06
C GLY A 139 46.49 -28.55 1.95
N VAL A 140 45.21 -28.67 2.30
CA VAL A 140 44.10 -28.90 1.37
C VAL A 140 43.19 -27.69 1.47
N TYR A 141 42.85 -27.09 0.34
CA TYR A 141 42.14 -25.82 0.28
C TYR A 141 40.86 -25.93 -0.55
N THR A 142 39.80 -25.30 -0.01
CA THR A 142 38.50 -25.14 -0.67
C THR A 142 38.18 -23.65 -0.75
N TYR A 143 37.53 -23.27 -1.85
CA TYR A 143 37.16 -21.87 -2.12
C TYR A 143 35.67 -21.68 -2.20
N ALA A 144 35.19 -20.53 -1.69
CA ALA A 144 33.86 -20.03 -1.90
C ALA A 144 33.91 -18.69 -2.61
N PHE A 145 32.91 -18.40 -3.40
CA PHE A 145 32.80 -17.18 -4.21
C PHE A 145 31.45 -16.53 -3.99
N THR A 146 31.46 -15.21 -3.91
CA THR A 146 30.24 -14.39 -3.86
C THR A 146 30.32 -13.32 -4.95
N ILE A 147 29.18 -12.84 -5.40
CA ILE A 147 29.08 -11.68 -6.29
C ILE A 147 28.98 -10.44 -5.43
N VAL A 148 29.60 -9.34 -5.86
CA VAL A 148 29.49 -8.02 -5.25
C VAL A 148 28.93 -7.05 -6.26
N ASP A 149 27.93 -6.24 -5.84
CA ASP A 149 27.36 -5.17 -6.64
C ASP A 149 28.06 -3.82 -6.46
N SER A 150 27.62 -2.81 -7.20
CA SER A 150 28.16 -1.45 -7.12
C SER A 150 27.95 -0.74 -5.77
N SER A 151 27.03 -1.22 -4.96
CA SER A 151 26.76 -0.71 -3.60
C SER A 151 27.55 -1.45 -2.52
N GLY A 152 28.33 -2.45 -2.90
CA GLY A 152 29.07 -3.32 -1.98
C GLY A 152 28.22 -4.43 -1.35
N ILE A 153 26.99 -4.63 -1.84
CA ILE A 153 26.11 -5.72 -1.39
C ILE A 153 26.64 -7.03 -1.95
N GLU A 154 26.72 -8.04 -1.08
CA GLU A 154 27.31 -9.32 -1.37
C GLU A 154 26.26 -10.42 -1.44
N SER A 155 26.34 -11.30 -2.46
CA SER A 155 25.42 -12.43 -2.65
C SER A 155 25.64 -13.56 -1.65
N ALA A 156 24.71 -14.52 -1.62
CA ALA A 156 24.97 -15.82 -1.04
C ALA A 156 26.18 -16.49 -1.69
N PRO A 157 26.99 -17.26 -0.94
CA PRO A 157 28.18 -17.91 -1.45
C PRO A 157 27.86 -19.18 -2.23
N VAL A 158 28.68 -19.47 -3.23
CA VAL A 158 28.77 -20.81 -3.83
C VAL A 158 30.13 -21.41 -3.52
N ILE A 159 30.10 -22.60 -2.94
CA ILE A 159 31.30 -23.30 -2.51
C ILE A 159 31.75 -24.25 -3.61
N ARG A 160 33.03 -24.16 -4.01
CA ARG A 160 33.62 -25.10 -4.94
C ARG A 160 33.75 -26.48 -4.29
N THR A 161 33.15 -27.50 -4.89
CA THR A 161 33.22 -28.88 -4.37
C THR A 161 34.58 -29.57 -4.53
N SER A 162 35.40 -29.08 -5.48
CA SER A 162 36.73 -29.64 -5.70
C SER A 162 37.79 -28.95 -4.83
N GLU A 163 38.58 -29.73 -4.13
CA GLU A 163 39.69 -29.29 -3.28
C GLU A 163 40.99 -29.25 -4.05
N VAL A 164 41.89 -28.33 -3.66
CA VAL A 164 43.27 -28.30 -4.17
C VAL A 164 44.22 -28.74 -3.08
N SER A 165 44.91 -29.86 -3.31
CA SER A 165 45.89 -30.42 -2.38
C SER A 165 47.33 -30.01 -2.72
N LEU A 166 48.05 -29.52 -1.72
CA LEU A 166 49.43 -29.09 -1.82
C LEU A 166 50.42 -30.09 -1.23
N VAL A 167 50.09 -31.37 -1.27
CA VAL A 167 50.98 -32.44 -0.79
C VAL A 167 52.32 -32.35 -1.52
N ASN A 168 53.42 -32.26 -0.74
CA ASN A 168 54.82 -32.12 -1.24
C ASN A 168 55.06 -30.86 -2.09
N LYS A 169 54.33 -29.79 -1.91
CA LYS A 169 54.52 -28.49 -2.58
C LYS A 169 55.11 -27.48 -1.60
N ASP A 170 56.27 -26.94 -1.92
CA ASP A 170 56.91 -25.86 -1.13
C ASP A 170 56.66 -24.52 -1.86
N ASN A 171 56.58 -23.42 -1.07
CA ASN A 171 56.33 -22.07 -1.60
C ASN A 171 55.11 -22.03 -2.53
N ALA A 172 54.03 -22.71 -2.16
CA ALA A 172 52.93 -22.99 -3.03
C ALA A 172 52.00 -21.79 -3.22
N ALA A 173 51.54 -21.65 -4.45
CA ALA A 173 50.41 -20.80 -4.82
C ALA A 173 49.32 -21.62 -5.53
N ILE A 174 48.06 -21.20 -5.37
CA ILE A 174 46.95 -21.75 -6.15
C ILE A 174 46.49 -20.70 -7.14
N LYS A 175 46.51 -21.05 -8.42
CA LYS A 175 46.05 -20.21 -9.50
C LYS A 175 44.59 -20.51 -9.81
N LEU A 176 43.75 -19.47 -9.82
CA LEU A 176 42.39 -19.48 -10.29
C LEU A 176 42.35 -18.95 -11.72
N ILE A 177 41.63 -19.65 -12.57
CA ILE A 177 41.55 -19.36 -14.02
C ILE A 177 40.08 -19.34 -14.41
N ILE A 178 39.65 -18.26 -15.04
CA ILE A 178 38.34 -18.13 -15.66
C ILE A 178 38.47 -17.62 -17.08
N SER A 179 37.71 -18.17 -18.03
CA SER A 179 37.72 -17.61 -19.38
C SER A 179 37.06 -16.23 -19.40
N LEU A 180 37.58 -15.30 -20.22
CA LEU A 180 37.02 -13.97 -20.38
C LEU A 180 35.57 -14.01 -20.92
N SER A 181 35.26 -14.99 -21.79
CA SER A 181 33.92 -15.20 -22.31
C SER A 181 32.94 -15.62 -21.19
N ASN A 182 33.36 -16.48 -20.26
CA ASN A 182 32.55 -16.89 -19.13
C ASN A 182 32.28 -15.71 -18.18
N PHE A 183 33.32 -14.92 -17.85
CA PHE A 183 33.18 -13.75 -17.02
C PHE A 183 32.22 -12.73 -17.62
N SER A 184 32.29 -12.47 -18.92
CA SER A 184 31.33 -11.60 -19.64
C SER A 184 29.92 -12.18 -19.66
N SER A 185 29.79 -13.51 -19.77
CA SER A 185 28.46 -14.16 -19.64
C SER A 185 27.88 -13.97 -18.26
N TRP A 186 28.69 -14.09 -17.20
CA TRP A 186 28.23 -13.84 -15.83
C TRP A 186 27.76 -12.40 -15.63
N GLN A 187 28.46 -11.40 -16.17
CA GLN A 187 28.00 -10.01 -16.11
C GLN A 187 26.65 -9.78 -16.83
N THR A 188 26.35 -10.63 -17.82
CA THR A 188 25.05 -10.59 -18.50
C THR A 188 23.94 -11.27 -17.65
N THR A 189 24.28 -12.41 -17.02
CA THR A 189 23.36 -13.15 -16.15
C THR A 189 23.13 -12.44 -14.82
N HIS A 190 24.17 -11.74 -14.32
CA HIS A 190 24.16 -10.99 -13.06
C HIS A 190 24.44 -9.49 -13.36
N PRO A 191 23.47 -8.74 -13.84
CA PRO A 191 23.69 -7.39 -14.37
C PRO A 191 24.18 -6.37 -13.34
N THR A 192 23.98 -6.63 -12.06
CA THR A 192 24.47 -5.78 -10.96
C THR A 192 25.91 -6.09 -10.55
N MET A 193 26.50 -7.17 -11.06
CA MET A 193 27.84 -7.64 -10.68
C MET A 193 28.93 -6.65 -11.11
N VAL A 194 29.71 -6.16 -10.15
CA VAL A 194 30.94 -5.40 -10.40
C VAL A 194 32.20 -6.22 -10.15
N GLY A 195 32.11 -7.28 -9.33
CA GLY A 195 33.23 -8.16 -9.03
C GLY A 195 32.80 -9.38 -8.23
N ILE A 196 33.75 -10.20 -7.86
CA ILE A 196 33.59 -11.37 -7.00
C ILE A 196 34.50 -11.27 -5.79
N ASN A 197 34.00 -11.66 -4.62
CA ASN A 197 34.82 -11.92 -3.44
C ASN A 197 35.23 -13.39 -3.43
N ILE A 198 36.45 -13.64 -2.98
CA ILE A 198 37.03 -14.98 -2.90
C ILE A 198 37.33 -15.29 -1.45
N TYR A 199 36.78 -16.37 -0.97
CA TYR A 199 36.96 -16.88 0.38
C TYR A 199 37.66 -18.23 0.32
N ARG A 200 38.51 -18.51 1.30
CA ARG A 200 39.28 -19.75 1.41
C ARG A 200 39.11 -20.40 2.77
N ALA A 201 38.88 -21.69 2.78
CA ALA A 201 39.04 -22.58 3.91
C ALA A 201 40.12 -23.64 3.64
N GLY A 202 40.72 -24.17 4.68
CA GLY A 202 41.75 -25.19 4.56
C GLY A 202 43.11 -24.75 5.10
N GLY A 203 44.14 -25.62 4.98
CA GLY A 203 45.39 -25.44 5.68
C GLY A 203 45.17 -25.40 7.18
N ASP A 204 45.53 -24.30 7.83
CA ASP A 204 45.33 -24.08 9.26
C ASP A 204 43.99 -23.35 9.58
N ASN A 205 43.20 -22.97 8.57
CA ASN A 205 41.94 -22.24 8.74
C ASN A 205 40.73 -23.13 8.43
N PRO A 206 39.96 -23.54 9.44
CA PRO A 206 38.81 -24.42 9.22
C PRO A 206 37.57 -23.71 8.66
N THR A 207 37.52 -22.36 8.71
CA THR A 207 36.41 -21.53 8.24
C THR A 207 36.79 -20.80 6.97
N PHE A 208 35.76 -20.41 6.17
CA PHE A 208 35.99 -19.58 4.99
C PHE A 208 36.30 -18.16 5.41
N ASN A 209 37.47 -17.66 5.04
CA ASN A 209 37.91 -16.31 5.31
C ASN A 209 38.23 -15.59 4.00
N LEU A 210 37.93 -14.28 3.94
CA LEU A 210 38.15 -13.43 2.77
C LEU A 210 39.64 -13.33 2.42
N ILE A 211 40.00 -13.62 1.19
CA ILE A 211 41.37 -13.53 0.66
C ILE A 211 41.48 -12.57 -0.49
N ALA A 212 40.40 -12.24 -1.17
CA ALA A 212 40.36 -11.23 -2.22
C ALA A 212 38.98 -10.61 -2.31
N GLU A 213 38.94 -9.30 -2.50
CA GLU A 213 37.72 -8.49 -2.51
C GLU A 213 37.49 -7.85 -3.87
N SER A 214 36.25 -7.90 -4.36
CA SER A 214 35.77 -7.23 -5.58
C SER A 214 36.65 -7.51 -6.84
N ILE A 215 37.12 -8.73 -6.99
CA ILE A 215 37.95 -9.11 -8.10
C ILE A 215 37.17 -9.13 -9.41
N ASN A 216 37.67 -8.40 -10.41
CA ASN A 216 37.15 -8.41 -11.77
C ASN A 216 38.31 -8.44 -12.78
N THR A 217 38.02 -8.50 -14.07
CA THR A 217 39.03 -8.59 -15.13
C THR A 217 39.92 -7.35 -15.27
N SER A 218 39.60 -6.25 -14.62
CA SER A 218 40.36 -4.99 -14.60
C SER A 218 41.12 -4.75 -13.28
N SER A 219 41.03 -5.67 -12.31
CA SER A 219 41.71 -5.54 -11.02
C SER A 219 43.23 -5.69 -11.19
N ASP A 220 44.03 -4.90 -10.48
CA ASP A 220 45.50 -4.91 -10.54
C ASP A 220 46.10 -6.27 -10.19
N SER A 221 45.42 -7.06 -9.36
CA SER A 221 45.85 -8.42 -8.99
C SER A 221 45.50 -9.50 -10.03
N VAL A 222 44.77 -9.11 -11.09
CA VAL A 222 44.34 -10.00 -12.17
C VAL A 222 45.18 -9.74 -13.40
N TRP A 223 45.72 -10.80 -13.98
CA TRP A 223 46.35 -10.70 -15.30
C TRP A 223 45.59 -11.50 -16.33
N THR A 224 45.61 -11.07 -17.56
CA THR A 224 44.84 -11.68 -18.65
C THR A 224 45.72 -12.06 -19.83
N ASP A 225 45.31 -13.09 -20.54
CA ASP A 225 45.78 -13.36 -21.90
C ASP A 225 44.62 -13.15 -22.90
N ALA A 226 44.76 -13.66 -24.12
CA ALA A 226 43.72 -13.50 -25.15
C ALA A 226 42.40 -14.21 -24.81
N THR A 227 42.40 -15.16 -23.89
CA THR A 227 41.24 -16.04 -23.61
C THR A 227 40.84 -16.12 -22.14
N ASN A 228 41.77 -15.87 -21.21
CA ASN A 228 41.58 -16.12 -19.80
C ASN A 228 41.99 -14.93 -18.93
N ALA A 229 41.31 -14.82 -17.77
CA ALA A 229 41.73 -14.03 -16.63
C ALA A 229 42.30 -14.98 -15.55
N TYR A 230 43.33 -14.52 -14.88
CA TYR A 230 44.07 -15.27 -13.87
C TYR A 230 44.19 -14.48 -12.59
N TRP A 231 43.97 -15.15 -11.47
CA TRP A 231 44.26 -14.63 -10.14
C TRP A 231 45.01 -15.71 -9.33
N ALA A 232 45.91 -15.29 -8.45
CA ALA A 232 46.70 -16.24 -7.67
C ALA A 232 46.53 -16.01 -6.16
N ASP A 233 46.19 -17.06 -5.46
CA ASP A 233 46.27 -17.10 -4.02
C ASP A 233 47.68 -17.41 -3.57
N THR A 234 48.33 -16.42 -2.99
CA THR A 234 49.70 -16.48 -2.46
C THR A 234 49.74 -16.21 -0.93
N VAL A 235 48.60 -16.00 -0.30
CA VAL A 235 48.47 -15.53 1.09
C VAL A 235 48.74 -16.70 2.07
N ALA A 236 49.66 -16.53 3.02
CA ALA A 236 49.88 -17.52 4.07
C ALA A 236 48.64 -17.68 4.96
N ASP A 237 48.44 -18.89 5.50
CA ASP A 237 47.25 -19.17 6.34
C ASP A 237 47.17 -18.26 7.56
N ILE A 238 48.30 -17.88 8.13
CA ILE A 238 48.40 -16.97 9.27
C ILE A 238 48.08 -15.51 8.91
N ASP A 239 48.24 -15.13 7.63
CA ASP A 239 48.04 -13.76 7.13
C ASP A 239 46.64 -13.56 6.52
N VAL A 240 45.80 -14.60 6.50
CA VAL A 240 44.44 -14.51 5.98
C VAL A 240 43.62 -13.53 6.82
N SER A 241 42.81 -12.74 6.14
CA SER A 241 41.81 -11.85 6.80
C SER A 241 40.99 -12.62 7.86
N ARG A 242 40.59 -11.95 8.93
CA ARG A 242 39.66 -12.50 9.93
C ARG A 242 38.21 -12.25 9.56
N ILE A 243 37.95 -11.80 8.32
CA ILE A 243 36.59 -11.62 7.81
C ILE A 243 36.07 -12.98 7.37
N GLU A 244 35.24 -13.57 8.22
CA GLU A 244 34.60 -14.85 7.92
C GLU A 244 33.42 -14.67 6.95
N LEU A 245 33.17 -15.70 6.15
CA LEU A 245 32.03 -15.78 5.26
C LEU A 245 30.74 -15.93 6.08
N THR A 246 29.91 -14.91 6.08
CA THR A 246 28.63 -14.89 6.82
C THR A 246 27.40 -14.72 5.92
N THR A 247 27.61 -14.60 4.61
CA THR A 247 26.58 -14.20 3.64
C THR A 247 25.70 -15.34 3.12
N PHE A 248 25.62 -16.46 3.84
CA PHE A 248 24.88 -17.66 3.42
C PHE A 248 23.37 -17.41 3.21
N GLU A 249 22.81 -16.44 3.90
CA GLU A 249 21.40 -16.06 3.81
C GLU A 249 21.18 -14.77 2.97
N ASN A 250 22.22 -14.29 2.25
CA ASN A 250 22.12 -13.14 1.37
C ASN A 250 21.47 -13.55 0.04
N ILE A 251 20.17 -13.82 0.09
CA ILE A 251 19.38 -14.25 -1.06
C ILE A 251 18.43 -13.12 -1.39
N PRO A 252 18.21 -12.78 -2.68
CA PRO A 252 17.22 -11.81 -3.09
C PRO A 252 15.80 -12.26 -2.71
N PRO A 253 14.82 -11.35 -2.63
CA PRO A 253 13.42 -11.73 -2.49
C PRO A 253 12.96 -12.57 -3.68
N PRO A 254 11.86 -13.34 -3.56
CA PRO A 254 11.24 -13.97 -4.72
C PRO A 254 10.86 -12.94 -5.79
N ASP A 255 11.06 -13.26 -7.07
CA ASP A 255 10.80 -12.34 -8.19
C ASP A 255 9.36 -11.83 -8.25
N ASP A 256 8.39 -12.64 -7.78
CA ASP A 256 6.96 -12.35 -7.87
C ASP A 256 6.37 -11.76 -6.57
N ILE A 257 7.16 -11.04 -5.75
CA ILE A 257 6.57 -10.40 -4.56
C ILE A 257 5.51 -9.39 -4.96
N ASP A 258 4.34 -9.52 -4.31
CA ASP A 258 3.17 -8.68 -4.61
C ASP A 258 3.11 -7.47 -3.67
N MET A 259 2.66 -7.70 -2.43
CA MET A 259 2.52 -6.62 -1.45
C MET A 259 3.82 -6.47 -0.65
N LEU A 260 4.17 -5.23 -0.34
CA LEU A 260 5.34 -4.88 0.46
C LEU A 260 4.91 -4.02 1.65
N LEU A 261 5.49 -4.28 2.81
CA LEU A 261 5.44 -3.35 3.95
C LEU A 261 6.72 -3.50 4.79
N GLU A 262 7.11 -2.42 5.44
CA GLU A 262 8.21 -2.38 6.41
C GLU A 262 7.63 -2.39 7.83
N LEU A 263 8.22 -3.13 8.74
CA LEU A 263 7.92 -3.07 10.18
C LEU A 263 9.17 -3.33 11.00
N LYS A 264 9.61 -2.35 11.77
CA LYS A 264 10.78 -2.44 12.68
C LYS A 264 12.07 -2.89 12.00
N GLY A 265 12.36 -2.36 10.82
CA GLY A 265 13.56 -2.67 10.06
C GLY A 265 13.48 -4.00 9.30
N THR A 266 12.34 -4.66 9.28
CA THR A 266 12.10 -5.88 8.51
C THR A 266 11.06 -5.62 7.44
N PHE A 267 11.39 -5.92 6.20
CA PHE A 267 10.43 -5.89 5.10
C PHE A 267 9.65 -7.19 5.05
N TRP A 268 8.36 -7.06 4.81
CA TRP A 268 7.43 -8.17 4.66
C TRP A 268 6.80 -8.10 3.27
N ALA A 269 6.77 -9.23 2.57
CA ALA A 269 6.16 -9.29 1.25
C ALA A 269 5.35 -10.58 1.07
N SER A 270 4.31 -10.51 0.27
CA SER A 270 3.49 -11.69 -0.04
C SER A 270 3.83 -12.25 -1.42
N TRP A 271 3.78 -13.59 -1.51
CA TRP A 271 3.76 -14.33 -2.77
C TRP A 271 2.88 -15.57 -2.63
N GLY A 272 1.75 -15.56 -3.32
CA GLY A 272 0.79 -16.65 -3.25
C GLY A 272 0.30 -16.92 -1.83
N LYS A 273 0.62 -18.10 -1.28
CA LYS A 273 0.25 -18.48 0.10
C LYS A 273 1.32 -18.19 1.14
N ARG A 274 2.39 -17.54 0.79
CA ARG A 274 3.49 -17.25 1.69
C ARG A 274 3.62 -15.77 1.94
N VAL A 275 4.01 -15.44 3.15
CA VAL A 275 4.44 -14.10 3.55
C VAL A 275 5.90 -14.22 3.92
N TYR A 276 6.75 -13.64 3.10
CA TYR A 276 8.21 -13.61 3.26
C TYR A 276 8.62 -12.43 4.11
N PHE A 277 9.78 -12.51 4.72
CA PHE A 277 10.37 -11.39 5.46
C PHE A 277 11.88 -11.30 5.22
N SER A 278 12.39 -10.06 5.16
CA SER A 278 13.82 -9.79 5.02
C SER A 278 14.54 -9.97 6.36
N GLN A 279 15.87 -9.98 6.29
CA GLN A 279 16.68 -9.80 7.50
C GLN A 279 16.45 -8.40 8.09
N THR A 280 16.33 -8.33 9.41
CA THR A 280 16.14 -7.06 10.12
C THR A 280 17.33 -6.13 9.89
N GLY A 281 17.06 -4.91 9.43
CA GLY A 281 18.08 -3.92 9.12
C GLY A 281 18.73 -4.07 7.73
N SER A 282 18.35 -5.08 6.95
CA SER A 282 18.93 -5.38 5.64
C SER A 282 17.81 -5.77 4.66
N PRO A 283 17.13 -4.79 4.06
CA PRO A 283 15.99 -5.04 3.18
C PRO A 283 16.33 -5.84 1.92
N GLU A 284 17.60 -5.88 1.55
CA GLU A 284 18.11 -6.59 0.38
C GLU A 284 18.24 -8.11 0.57
N PHE A 285 18.20 -8.60 1.83
CA PHE A 285 18.48 -10.00 2.14
C PHE A 285 17.24 -10.74 2.62
N TRP A 286 16.89 -11.82 1.90
CA TRP A 286 15.70 -12.63 2.15
C TRP A 286 16.12 -14.11 2.19
N GLY A 287 16.17 -14.69 3.38
CA GLY A 287 16.57 -16.10 3.51
C GLY A 287 15.56 -17.03 2.81
N ALA A 288 16.04 -18.10 2.21
CA ALA A 288 15.20 -19.06 1.48
C ALA A 288 14.04 -19.66 2.31
N LEU A 289 14.19 -19.70 3.63
CA LEU A 289 13.19 -20.21 4.56
C LEU A 289 12.53 -19.12 5.42
N ASP A 290 12.80 -17.85 5.12
CA ASP A 290 12.26 -16.72 5.87
C ASP A 290 10.86 -16.37 5.37
N TYR A 291 9.91 -17.24 5.67
CA TYR A 291 8.49 -17.05 5.35
C TYR A 291 7.58 -17.76 6.36
N VAL A 292 6.35 -17.31 6.44
CA VAL A 292 5.22 -18.02 7.06
C VAL A 292 4.22 -18.44 5.99
N ALA A 293 3.58 -19.59 6.17
CA ALA A 293 2.63 -20.15 5.21
C ALA A 293 1.18 -19.98 5.70
N LEU A 294 0.34 -19.43 4.83
CA LEU A 294 -1.10 -19.28 5.03
C LEU A 294 -1.86 -20.47 4.41
N ASP A 295 -3.11 -20.67 4.82
CA ASP A 295 -3.98 -21.70 4.25
C ASP A 295 -4.43 -21.37 2.80
N LYS A 296 -4.54 -20.09 2.48
CA LYS A 296 -4.94 -19.55 1.17
C LYS A 296 -4.00 -18.43 0.74
N ALA A 297 -4.14 -18.01 -0.53
CA ALA A 297 -3.39 -16.88 -1.05
C ALA A 297 -3.60 -15.62 -0.17
N CYS A 298 -2.51 -14.92 0.11
CA CYS A 298 -2.52 -13.62 0.76
C CYS A 298 -3.19 -12.60 -0.17
N THR A 299 -4.13 -11.85 0.35
CA THR A 299 -4.83 -10.79 -0.38
C THR A 299 -4.70 -9.44 0.30
N GLY A 300 -3.95 -9.37 1.38
CA GLY A 300 -3.69 -8.13 2.09
C GLY A 300 -2.62 -8.29 3.17
N LEU A 301 -1.75 -7.30 3.26
CA LEU A 301 -0.79 -7.13 4.35
C LEU A 301 -1.02 -5.76 5.00
N GLY A 302 -0.93 -5.69 6.32
CA GLY A 302 -1.06 -4.43 7.06
C GLY A 302 -0.26 -4.42 8.35
N LYS A 303 0.16 -3.24 8.77
CA LYS A 303 0.86 -3.03 10.05
C LYS A 303 -0.17 -2.95 11.18
N PHE A 304 0.05 -3.62 12.28
CA PHE A 304 -0.77 -3.46 13.48
C PHE A 304 0.11 -3.51 14.73
N GLY A 305 0.39 -2.35 15.30
CA GLY A 305 1.34 -2.22 16.39
C GLY A 305 2.70 -2.82 16.02
N ASP A 306 3.14 -3.81 16.78
CA ASP A 306 4.40 -4.52 16.57
C ASP A 306 4.27 -5.80 15.73
N SER A 307 3.12 -6.00 15.09
CA SER A 307 2.77 -7.22 14.37
C SER A 307 2.36 -6.93 12.94
N VAL A 308 2.51 -7.90 12.07
CA VAL A 308 1.97 -7.87 10.71
C VAL A 308 0.64 -8.61 10.68
N MET A 309 -0.38 -7.99 10.15
CA MET A 309 -1.63 -8.68 9.83
C MET A 309 -1.59 -9.15 8.39
N ALA A 310 -1.71 -10.47 8.19
CA ALA A 310 -1.85 -11.08 6.87
C ALA A 310 -3.30 -11.51 6.66
N LEU A 311 -3.88 -11.08 5.56
CA LEU A 311 -5.28 -11.33 5.22
C LEU A 311 -5.35 -12.22 3.98
N THR A 312 -6.25 -13.18 4.03
CA THR A 312 -6.70 -13.92 2.84
C THR A 312 -8.09 -13.44 2.46
N LYS A 313 -8.67 -13.96 1.40
CA LYS A 313 -10.04 -13.59 0.99
C LYS A 313 -11.09 -13.80 2.09
N THR A 314 -10.84 -14.70 3.05
CA THR A 314 -11.83 -15.10 4.06
C THR A 314 -11.32 -15.13 5.49
N SER A 315 -10.03 -14.99 5.73
CA SER A 315 -9.44 -15.18 7.06
C SER A 315 -8.41 -14.10 7.34
N ALA A 316 -8.20 -13.83 8.62
CA ALA A 316 -7.20 -12.90 9.12
C ALA A 316 -6.19 -13.63 10.02
N TYR A 317 -4.93 -13.27 9.92
CA TYR A 317 -3.81 -13.81 10.69
C TYR A 317 -2.98 -12.68 11.28
N ILE A 318 -2.46 -12.89 12.49
CA ILE A 318 -1.42 -12.04 13.08
C ILE A 318 -0.10 -12.80 13.04
N ILE A 319 0.92 -12.11 12.55
CA ILE A 319 2.30 -12.56 12.52
C ILE A 319 3.07 -11.71 13.53
N ASN A 320 3.66 -12.36 14.54
CA ASN A 320 4.50 -11.74 15.53
C ASN A 320 5.95 -12.18 15.32
N GLY A 321 6.90 -11.34 15.71
CA GLY A 321 8.32 -11.58 15.50
C GLY A 321 8.81 -10.93 14.20
N ASN A 322 10.12 -10.99 13.98
CA ASN A 322 10.78 -10.35 12.83
C ASN A 322 11.95 -11.15 12.26
N ASN A 323 12.13 -12.39 12.72
CA ASN A 323 13.15 -13.30 12.21
C ASN A 323 12.70 -14.76 12.38
N ARG A 324 13.43 -15.67 11.75
CA ARG A 324 13.11 -17.11 11.71
C ARG A 324 12.93 -17.75 13.10
N ASP A 325 13.70 -17.31 14.08
CA ASP A 325 13.72 -17.92 15.40
C ASP A 325 12.53 -17.48 16.28
N ASN A 326 11.96 -16.31 16.03
CA ASN A 326 10.90 -15.73 16.84
C ASN A 326 9.57 -15.51 16.09
N VAL A 327 9.52 -15.77 14.79
CA VAL A 327 8.30 -15.59 14.03
C VAL A 327 7.23 -16.60 14.43
N SER A 328 6.02 -16.12 14.63
CA SER A 328 4.86 -16.95 14.94
C SER A 328 3.63 -16.47 14.16
N LEU A 329 2.81 -17.42 13.69
CA LEU A 329 1.58 -17.18 12.94
C LEU A 329 0.39 -17.61 13.78
N GLN A 330 -0.55 -16.69 14.01
CA GLN A 330 -1.81 -16.97 14.69
C GLN A 330 -2.99 -16.63 13.82
N ARG A 331 -3.86 -17.59 13.53
CA ARG A 331 -5.14 -17.33 12.88
C ARG A 331 -6.12 -16.70 13.86
N LEU A 332 -6.76 -15.61 13.47
CA LEU A 332 -7.84 -15.00 14.24
C LEU A 332 -9.16 -15.74 14.04
N PRO A 333 -10.04 -15.79 15.07
CA PRO A 333 -11.31 -16.52 15.01
C PRO A 333 -12.40 -15.77 14.23
N PHE A 334 -12.04 -14.97 13.24
CA PHE A 334 -12.94 -14.14 12.43
C PHE A 334 -12.84 -14.51 10.96
N ASN A 335 -13.99 -14.58 10.29
CA ASN A 335 -14.10 -14.87 8.86
C ASN A 335 -14.26 -13.57 8.05
N GLN A 336 -13.39 -12.60 8.30
CA GLN A 336 -13.33 -11.32 7.62
C GLN A 336 -11.96 -11.17 6.98
N GLY A 337 -11.87 -11.48 5.70
CA GLY A 337 -10.67 -11.32 4.91
C GLY A 337 -10.64 -10.00 4.16
N CYS A 338 -9.66 -9.82 3.29
CA CYS A 338 -9.50 -8.66 2.44
C CYS A 338 -9.80 -9.00 0.97
N ILE A 339 -10.52 -8.11 0.28
CA ILE A 339 -10.84 -8.25 -1.15
C ILE A 339 -10.06 -7.29 -2.03
N SER A 340 -9.50 -6.24 -1.45
CA SER A 340 -8.71 -5.22 -2.16
C SER A 340 -7.43 -4.92 -1.37
N LYS A 341 -6.29 -5.29 -1.92
CA LYS A 341 -4.99 -5.15 -1.27
C LYS A 341 -4.62 -3.71 -0.93
N HIS A 342 -4.99 -2.75 -1.77
CA HIS A 342 -4.75 -1.32 -1.55
C HIS A 342 -5.81 -0.63 -0.66
N SER A 343 -6.78 -1.38 -0.12
CA SER A 343 -7.75 -0.84 0.83
C SER A 343 -7.32 -0.90 2.28
N ILE A 344 -6.15 -1.51 2.55
CA ILE A 344 -5.66 -1.71 3.92
C ILE A 344 -4.94 -0.46 4.38
N VAL A 345 -5.41 0.10 5.48
CA VAL A 345 -4.87 1.34 6.05
C VAL A 345 -4.73 1.21 7.56
N ASN A 346 -3.58 1.64 8.06
CA ASN A 346 -3.39 1.84 9.49
C ASN A 346 -3.79 3.27 9.86
N ILE A 347 -4.70 3.42 10.79
CA ILE A 347 -5.18 4.72 11.29
C ILE A 347 -5.12 4.67 12.80
N ASP A 348 -4.19 5.43 13.37
CA ASP A 348 -3.92 5.44 14.80
C ASP A 348 -3.71 4.01 15.36
N SER A 349 -4.60 3.53 16.21
CA SER A 349 -4.56 2.19 16.81
C SER A 349 -5.41 1.15 16.07
N TYR A 350 -5.95 1.50 14.91
CA TYR A 350 -6.83 0.64 14.12
C TYR A 350 -6.21 0.21 12.81
N LEU A 351 -6.52 -1.01 12.37
CA LEU A 351 -6.31 -1.44 11.00
C LEU A 351 -7.66 -1.55 10.30
N VAL A 352 -7.79 -0.91 9.15
CA VAL A 352 -9.04 -0.83 8.39
C VAL A 352 -8.84 -1.40 6.98
N TRP A 353 -9.79 -2.16 6.47
CA TRP A 353 -9.73 -2.73 5.12
C TRP A 353 -11.11 -3.06 4.53
N ALA A 354 -11.18 -3.21 3.22
CA ALA A 354 -12.38 -3.68 2.51
C ALA A 354 -12.50 -5.21 2.54
N SER A 355 -13.62 -5.71 3.02
CA SER A 355 -13.98 -7.12 3.05
C SER A 355 -15.21 -7.39 2.18
N MET A 356 -15.54 -8.68 1.99
CA MET A 356 -16.78 -9.09 1.30
C MET A 356 -18.06 -8.61 2.00
N ASN A 357 -17.99 -8.21 3.28
CA ASN A 357 -19.14 -7.82 4.08
C ASN A 357 -19.19 -6.31 4.36
N GLY A 358 -18.27 -5.54 3.83
CA GLY A 358 -18.12 -4.11 4.08
C GLY A 358 -16.72 -3.73 4.56
N ILE A 359 -16.55 -2.51 5.02
CA ILE A 359 -15.31 -2.05 5.61
C ILE A 359 -15.17 -2.63 7.01
N CYS A 360 -14.06 -3.33 7.23
CA CYS A 360 -13.68 -3.92 8.51
C CYS A 360 -12.71 -3.01 9.26
N LEU A 361 -12.82 -3.03 10.57
CA LEU A 361 -11.93 -2.38 11.51
C LEU A 361 -11.47 -3.41 12.53
N PHE A 362 -10.16 -3.50 12.73
CA PHE A 362 -9.54 -4.31 13.80
C PHE A 362 -8.99 -3.39 14.88
N ASP A 363 -9.34 -3.65 16.13
CA ASP A 363 -8.96 -2.86 17.31
C ASP A 363 -7.95 -3.58 18.22
N GLY A 364 -7.31 -4.64 17.73
CA GLY A 364 -6.39 -5.49 18.51
C GLY A 364 -7.06 -6.69 19.18
N SER A 365 -8.37 -6.67 19.33
CA SER A 365 -9.14 -7.74 19.98
C SER A 365 -10.24 -8.30 19.09
N THR A 366 -10.92 -7.46 18.34
CA THR A 366 -12.09 -7.82 17.55
C THR A 366 -12.03 -7.22 16.14
N ILE A 367 -12.60 -7.94 15.18
CA ILE A 367 -12.84 -7.42 13.82
C ILE A 367 -14.32 -7.06 13.71
N LYS A 368 -14.60 -5.79 13.44
CA LYS A 368 -15.96 -5.25 13.26
C LYS A 368 -16.17 -4.80 11.82
N VAL A 369 -17.30 -5.12 11.22
CA VAL A 369 -17.74 -4.53 9.94
C VAL A 369 -18.43 -3.21 10.25
N ILE A 370 -17.72 -2.09 10.12
CA ILE A 370 -18.19 -0.77 10.56
C ILE A 370 -19.25 -0.16 9.66
N THR A 371 -19.34 -0.59 8.41
CA THR A 371 -20.36 -0.10 7.45
C THR A 371 -21.63 -0.94 7.42
N LYS A 372 -21.71 -2.03 8.18
CA LYS A 372 -22.82 -3.00 8.13
C LYS A 372 -24.19 -2.39 8.42
N GLY A 373 -24.23 -1.36 9.26
CA GLY A 373 -25.48 -0.67 9.68
C GLY A 373 -25.85 0.53 8.81
N THR A 374 -24.91 1.08 8.06
CA THR A 374 -25.03 2.38 7.39
C THR A 374 -25.03 2.28 5.88
N LEU A 375 -24.16 1.46 5.29
CA LEU A 375 -24.05 1.34 3.84
C LEU A 375 -24.59 0.01 3.33
N ALA A 376 -25.24 0.04 2.18
CA ALA A 376 -25.62 -1.16 1.46
C ALA A 376 -24.36 -1.82 0.86
N TRP A 377 -24.25 -3.14 1.01
CA TRP A 377 -23.13 -3.94 0.54
C TRP A 377 -23.68 -5.19 -0.12
N ASP A 378 -23.28 -5.49 -1.34
CA ASP A 378 -23.78 -6.65 -2.07
C ASP A 378 -23.13 -7.97 -1.63
N GLU A 379 -23.65 -9.10 -2.12
CA GLU A 379 -23.14 -10.43 -1.82
C GLU A 379 -21.73 -10.70 -2.38
N PHE A 380 -21.24 -9.82 -3.27
CA PHE A 380 -19.91 -9.90 -3.85
C PHE A 380 -18.88 -9.02 -3.12
N GLY A 381 -19.25 -8.39 -2.00
CA GLY A 381 -18.37 -7.53 -1.23
C GLY A 381 -18.18 -6.14 -1.86
N ARG A 382 -19.16 -5.66 -2.61
CA ARG A 382 -19.15 -4.36 -3.25
C ARG A 382 -20.17 -3.45 -2.59
N LEU A 383 -19.90 -2.15 -2.56
CA LEU A 383 -20.88 -1.18 -2.10
C LEU A 383 -22.13 -1.29 -2.98
N GLY A 384 -23.22 -1.76 -2.41
CA GLY A 384 -24.43 -2.12 -3.14
C GLY A 384 -25.18 -0.91 -3.64
N ASN A 385 -25.78 -1.06 -4.80
CA ASN A 385 -26.78 -0.14 -5.31
C ASN A 385 -28.11 -0.38 -4.58
N THR A 386 -28.49 0.53 -3.70
CA THR A 386 -29.84 0.52 -3.15
C THR A 386 -30.73 1.41 -4.02
N THR A 387 -31.41 0.80 -4.96
CA THR A 387 -32.54 1.42 -5.65
C THR A 387 -33.70 1.63 -4.67
N TYR A 388 -33.58 2.60 -3.77
CA TYR A 388 -34.72 3.01 -2.93
C TYR A 388 -35.57 4.08 -3.60
N ASP A 389 -35.26 4.43 -4.84
CA ASP A 389 -35.99 5.46 -5.50
C ASP A 389 -36.98 4.92 -6.54
N SER A 390 -38.18 4.67 -6.06
CA SER A 390 -39.36 4.46 -6.94
C SER A 390 -39.82 5.75 -7.67
N TYR A 391 -39.10 6.87 -7.51
CA TYR A 391 -39.50 8.19 -8.00
C TYR A 391 -38.53 8.82 -9.00
N GLY A 392 -37.55 8.08 -9.50
CA GLY A 392 -36.72 8.51 -10.64
C GLY A 392 -35.51 9.38 -10.31
N ASP A 393 -35.13 9.53 -9.05
CA ASP A 393 -33.84 10.08 -8.68
C ASP A 393 -32.73 9.10 -9.09
N THR A 394 -31.91 9.49 -10.05
CA THR A 394 -30.72 8.75 -10.44
C THR A 394 -29.71 8.77 -9.30
N GLU A 395 -29.62 7.67 -8.59
CA GLU A 395 -28.65 7.51 -7.51
C GLU A 395 -27.23 7.60 -8.08
N LYS A 396 -26.39 8.45 -7.49
CA LYS A 396 -24.95 8.56 -7.82
C LYS A 396 -24.18 7.24 -7.68
N TRP A 397 -24.76 6.29 -6.95
CA TRP A 397 -24.21 4.96 -6.66
C TRP A 397 -24.75 3.85 -7.58
N SER A 398 -25.51 4.19 -8.62
CA SER A 398 -26.37 3.30 -9.40
C SER A 398 -25.80 2.85 -10.73
N SER A 399 -24.53 2.70 -10.91
CA SER A 399 -24.05 2.04 -12.12
C SER A 399 -23.94 0.53 -11.92
N GLY A 400 -24.89 -0.26 -12.21
CA GLY A 400 -25.05 -1.73 -12.31
C GLY A 400 -23.88 -2.70 -12.07
N SER A 401 -22.73 -2.22 -11.71
CA SER A 401 -21.55 -2.95 -11.24
C SER A 401 -21.19 -2.40 -9.88
N GLY A 402 -21.41 -3.08 -8.81
CA GLY A 402 -21.08 -2.65 -7.44
C GLY A 402 -19.70 -1.97 -7.33
N PHE A 403 -19.51 -1.20 -6.28
CA PHE A 403 -18.31 -0.38 -6.09
C PHE A 403 -17.27 -1.12 -5.27
N ASP A 404 -16.17 -1.48 -5.89
CA ASP A 404 -14.99 -1.99 -5.19
C ASP A 404 -14.20 -0.78 -4.65
N ILE A 405 -13.82 -0.82 -3.38
CA ILE A 405 -12.80 0.10 -2.87
C ILE A 405 -11.47 -0.31 -3.49
N LYS A 406 -10.98 0.48 -4.44
CA LYS A 406 -9.78 0.18 -5.21
C LYS A 406 -8.51 0.58 -4.45
N TYR A 407 -8.57 1.72 -3.80
CA TYR A 407 -7.44 2.31 -3.09
C TYR A 407 -7.93 3.01 -1.83
N ALA A 408 -7.10 3.11 -0.80
CA ALA A 408 -7.46 3.88 0.39
C ALA A 408 -6.23 4.46 1.08
N VAL A 409 -6.47 5.53 1.85
CA VAL A 409 -5.46 6.16 2.70
C VAL A 409 -6.10 6.60 4.02
N GLY A 410 -5.30 6.68 5.06
CA GLY A 410 -5.67 7.26 6.36
C GLY A 410 -5.19 8.70 6.48
N TYR A 411 -6.06 9.59 6.92
CA TYR A 411 -5.73 10.98 7.17
C TYR A 411 -6.62 11.55 8.28
N GLN A 412 -6.02 12.15 9.31
CA GLN A 412 -6.74 12.81 10.43
C GLN A 412 -7.85 11.93 11.03
N ASP A 413 -7.52 10.71 11.45
CA ASP A 413 -8.45 9.71 12.01
C ASP A 413 -9.63 9.33 11.09
N LYS A 414 -9.51 9.58 9.80
CA LYS A 414 -10.49 9.27 8.78
C LYS A 414 -9.91 8.30 7.75
N TYR A 415 -10.74 7.36 7.34
CA TYR A 415 -10.47 6.46 6.23
C TYR A 415 -11.02 7.05 4.94
N TYR A 416 -10.16 7.25 3.95
CA TYR A 416 -10.51 7.72 2.61
C TYR A 416 -10.39 6.56 1.63
N GLY A 417 -11.50 6.04 1.15
CA GLY A 417 -11.54 4.93 0.21
C GLY A 417 -12.04 5.36 -1.16
N VAL A 418 -11.27 5.05 -2.21
CA VAL A 418 -11.61 5.35 -3.60
C VAL A 418 -12.61 4.34 -4.14
N PHE A 419 -13.66 4.82 -4.74
CA PHE A 419 -14.62 4.05 -5.51
C PHE A 419 -14.92 4.75 -6.86
N ASN A 420 -15.71 4.14 -7.73
CA ASN A 420 -15.82 4.56 -9.14
C ASN A 420 -16.17 6.04 -9.37
N ASN A 421 -16.94 6.68 -8.48
CA ASN A 421 -17.44 8.05 -8.69
C ASN A 421 -17.04 9.01 -7.57
N GLY A 422 -16.03 8.68 -6.80
CA GLY A 422 -15.62 9.56 -5.71
C GLY A 422 -14.79 8.88 -4.64
N ILE A 423 -14.64 9.59 -3.54
CA ILE A 423 -13.90 9.14 -2.38
C ILE A 423 -14.87 9.05 -1.20
N MET A 424 -14.98 7.88 -0.59
CA MET A 424 -15.74 7.66 0.64
C MET A 424 -14.88 8.05 1.83
N ILE A 425 -15.45 8.80 2.76
CA ILE A 425 -14.82 9.19 4.02
C ILE A 425 -15.53 8.47 5.16
N ILE A 426 -14.79 7.81 6.03
CA ILE A 426 -15.30 7.25 7.29
C ILE A 426 -14.53 7.90 8.44
N ASP A 427 -15.21 8.67 9.24
CA ASP A 427 -14.65 9.29 10.44
C ASP A 427 -14.66 8.27 11.59
N LEU A 428 -13.48 7.80 11.98
CA LEU A 428 -13.33 6.78 13.02
C LEU A 428 -13.41 7.35 14.43
N ALA A 429 -13.02 8.61 14.61
CA ALA A 429 -13.00 9.27 15.92
C ALA A 429 -14.40 9.72 16.38
N ASN A 430 -15.27 10.12 15.45
CA ASN A 430 -16.52 10.80 15.75
C ASN A 430 -17.77 9.95 15.47
N GLY A 431 -17.71 8.65 15.77
CA GLY A 431 -18.88 7.76 15.75
C GLY A 431 -19.14 7.11 14.40
N LEU A 432 -18.12 6.87 13.61
CA LEU A 432 -18.19 6.15 12.32
C LEU A 432 -19.09 6.84 11.30
N LYS A 433 -19.05 8.16 11.27
CA LYS A 433 -19.83 8.95 10.30
C LYS A 433 -19.27 8.74 8.90
N VAL A 434 -20.17 8.55 7.94
CA VAL A 434 -19.81 8.36 6.54
C VAL A 434 -20.22 9.60 5.74
N SER A 435 -19.31 10.06 4.88
CA SER A 435 -19.56 11.08 3.86
C SER A 435 -18.79 10.74 2.59
N SER A 436 -18.94 11.54 1.54
CA SER A 436 -18.23 11.33 0.29
C SER A 436 -17.71 12.64 -0.30
N ILE A 437 -16.66 12.52 -1.14
CA ILE A 437 -16.21 13.58 -2.05
C ILE A 437 -16.62 13.19 -3.45
N ALA A 438 -17.36 14.08 -4.13
CA ALA A 438 -17.67 13.90 -5.53
C ALA A 438 -16.44 14.22 -6.37
N MET A 439 -15.89 13.21 -7.02
CA MET A 439 -14.75 13.35 -7.93
C MET A 439 -14.85 12.27 -9.01
N GLU A 440 -15.06 12.68 -10.24
CA GLU A 440 -15.20 11.75 -11.36
C GLU A 440 -13.86 11.10 -11.72
N ASN A 441 -13.91 9.84 -12.13
CA ASN A 441 -12.75 9.07 -12.62
C ASN A 441 -11.58 8.97 -11.63
N VAL A 442 -11.81 9.15 -10.33
CA VAL A 442 -10.76 8.98 -9.34
C VAL A 442 -10.31 7.51 -9.29
N VAL A 443 -9.00 7.28 -9.31
CA VAL A 443 -8.40 5.93 -9.32
C VAL A 443 -7.53 5.66 -8.11
N SER A 444 -6.93 6.69 -7.52
CA SER A 444 -6.06 6.54 -6.36
C SER A 444 -6.10 7.78 -5.47
N VAL A 445 -5.71 7.59 -4.21
CA VAL A 445 -5.48 8.65 -3.22
C VAL A 445 -4.15 8.39 -2.53
N ALA A 446 -3.47 9.46 -2.16
CA ALA A 446 -2.25 9.41 -1.37
C ALA A 446 -2.27 10.53 -0.32
N TYR A 447 -1.55 10.34 0.77
CA TYR A 447 -1.32 11.37 1.77
C TYR A 447 0.18 11.55 1.94
N ASN A 448 0.62 12.80 1.92
CA ASN A 448 2.00 13.15 2.23
C ASN A 448 2.07 13.74 3.64
N TYR A 449 2.93 13.16 4.48
CA TYR A 449 3.12 13.59 5.86
C TYR A 449 3.92 14.90 5.97
N ASP A 450 4.76 15.20 4.99
CA ASP A 450 5.64 16.36 5.01
C ASP A 450 4.89 17.67 4.74
N ASP A 451 4.03 17.68 3.73
CA ASP A 451 3.20 18.86 3.38
C ASP A 451 1.81 18.84 4.01
N ASN A 452 1.41 17.68 4.58
CA ASN A 452 0.11 17.46 5.23
C ASN A 452 -1.07 17.64 4.26
N PHE A 453 -0.90 17.22 2.98
CA PHE A 453 -1.94 17.28 1.97
C PHE A 453 -2.45 15.88 1.57
N LEU A 454 -3.75 15.83 1.28
CA LEU A 454 -4.39 14.69 0.64
C LEU A 454 -4.32 14.90 -0.88
N TYR A 455 -3.79 13.91 -1.58
CA TYR A 455 -3.69 13.86 -3.03
C TYR A 455 -4.74 12.90 -3.61
N ALA A 456 -5.26 13.22 -4.77
CA ALA A 456 -6.16 12.36 -5.53
C ALA A 456 -5.73 12.34 -6.99
N ILE A 457 -5.95 11.19 -7.64
CA ILE A 457 -5.59 10.99 -9.05
C ILE A 457 -6.81 10.62 -9.84
N THR A 458 -6.99 11.23 -10.98
CA THR A 458 -8.06 10.94 -11.93
C THR A 458 -7.52 10.40 -13.24
N ASP A 459 -8.25 9.47 -13.84
CA ASP A 459 -7.94 8.87 -15.13
C ASP A 459 -8.53 9.74 -16.26
N ASN A 460 -7.67 10.23 -17.18
CA ASN A 460 -8.09 11.03 -18.34
C ASN A 460 -8.61 10.18 -19.51
N GLY A 461 -8.48 8.84 -19.43
CA GLY A 461 -8.93 7.90 -20.46
C GLY A 461 -7.99 7.77 -21.66
N ASP A 462 -6.87 8.49 -21.69
CA ASP A 462 -5.86 8.48 -22.75
C ASP A 462 -4.49 7.96 -22.28
N SER A 463 -4.49 7.24 -21.15
CA SER A 463 -3.29 6.74 -20.50
C SER A 463 -2.49 7.81 -19.75
N THR A 464 -3.05 8.96 -19.53
CA THR A 464 -2.55 9.99 -18.63
C THR A 464 -3.45 10.14 -17.43
N TYR A 465 -2.89 10.66 -16.33
CA TYR A 465 -3.57 10.81 -15.05
C TYR A 465 -3.28 12.19 -14.49
N ASP A 466 -4.32 12.87 -14.03
CA ASP A 466 -4.18 14.16 -13.38
C ASP A 466 -4.07 14.02 -11.88
N VAL A 467 -3.05 14.64 -11.31
CA VAL A 467 -2.79 14.70 -9.87
C VAL A 467 -3.39 15.99 -9.33
N TYR A 468 -4.17 15.83 -8.27
CA TYR A 468 -4.79 16.93 -7.52
C TYR A 468 -4.39 16.87 -6.07
N ALA A 469 -4.22 18.02 -5.43
CA ALA A 469 -4.00 18.12 -3.98
C ALA A 469 -5.09 18.97 -3.32
N GLN A 470 -5.50 18.58 -2.12
CA GLN A 470 -6.42 19.37 -1.29
C GLN A 470 -5.66 20.47 -0.56
N LEU A 471 -5.38 21.56 -1.27
CA LEU A 471 -4.60 22.68 -0.76
C LEU A 471 -5.42 23.57 0.18
N GLY A 472 -4.71 24.31 1.03
CA GLY A 472 -5.30 25.23 2.00
C GLY A 472 -5.84 26.54 1.40
N VAL A 473 -6.71 26.46 0.37
CA VAL A 473 -7.32 27.65 -0.25
C VAL A 473 -8.58 28.11 0.49
N ASP A 474 -8.94 29.39 0.35
CA ASP A 474 -10.11 29.98 0.99
C ASP A 474 -11.45 29.58 0.35
N SER A 475 -11.43 28.96 -0.84
CA SER A 475 -12.63 28.47 -1.48
C SER A 475 -13.11 27.14 -0.88
N MET A 476 -14.42 26.91 -0.89
CA MET A 476 -15.04 25.68 -0.43
C MET A 476 -15.79 24.99 -1.57
N MET A 477 -15.86 23.66 -1.55
CA MET A 477 -16.71 22.88 -2.44
C MET A 477 -18.18 23.10 -2.10
N GLU A 478 -19.09 22.96 -3.06
CA GLU A 478 -20.51 22.90 -2.74
C GLU A 478 -20.83 21.57 -2.06
N ALA A 479 -21.13 21.63 -0.77
CA ALA A 479 -21.58 20.50 0.02
C ALA A 479 -23.07 20.22 -0.24
N THR A 480 -23.44 18.95 -0.32
CA THR A 480 -24.83 18.51 -0.49
C THR A 480 -25.21 17.57 0.64
N TRP A 481 -26.30 17.89 1.30
CA TRP A 481 -26.94 17.01 2.28
C TRP A 481 -28.40 16.77 1.88
N LYS A 482 -28.80 15.48 1.76
CA LYS A 482 -30.20 15.10 1.53
C LYS A 482 -30.67 14.19 2.64
N THR A 483 -31.75 14.56 3.34
CA THR A 483 -32.32 13.75 4.44
C THR A 483 -32.99 12.49 3.92
N GLY A 484 -33.26 11.54 4.82
CA GLY A 484 -34.29 10.53 4.58
C GLY A 484 -35.69 11.15 4.48
N ARG A 485 -36.71 10.34 4.30
CA ARG A 485 -38.12 10.74 4.30
C ARG A 485 -38.66 10.79 5.72
N LEU A 486 -38.92 11.98 6.22
CA LEU A 486 -39.30 12.25 7.60
C LEU A 486 -40.83 12.19 7.76
N SER A 487 -41.32 11.08 8.26
CA SER A 487 -42.77 10.86 8.45
C SER A 487 -43.35 11.35 9.81
N GLU A 488 -42.49 11.89 10.67
CA GLU A 488 -42.85 12.54 11.92
C GLU A 488 -43.80 11.71 12.81
N GLY A 489 -43.37 10.52 13.14
CA GLY A 489 -44.03 9.63 14.09
C GLY A 489 -45.26 8.89 13.56
N SER A 490 -45.78 9.23 12.37
CA SER A 490 -46.89 8.50 11.77
C SER A 490 -46.84 8.55 10.25
N VAL A 491 -46.63 7.41 9.62
CA VAL A 491 -46.54 7.23 8.16
C VAL A 491 -47.89 7.40 7.45
N ASN A 492 -49.02 7.30 8.19
CA ASN A 492 -50.38 7.30 7.62
C ASN A 492 -51.15 8.61 7.88
N VAL A 493 -50.52 9.59 8.51
CA VAL A 493 -51.18 10.84 8.86
C VAL A 493 -50.63 12.00 8.04
N ARG A 494 -51.48 12.67 7.30
CA ARG A 494 -51.10 13.84 6.51
C ARG A 494 -50.71 15.01 7.40
N LYS A 495 -49.67 15.72 7.01
CA LYS A 495 -49.17 16.92 7.68
C LYS A 495 -49.13 18.07 6.70
N GLN A 496 -49.42 19.26 7.20
CA GLN A 496 -49.23 20.51 6.48
C GLN A 496 -47.89 21.12 6.93
N TYR A 497 -46.95 21.24 6.03
CA TYR A 497 -45.64 21.82 6.31
C TYR A 497 -45.69 23.33 6.06
N ARG A 498 -44.99 24.14 6.87
CA ARG A 498 -45.18 25.58 6.88
C ARG A 498 -43.88 26.38 6.82
N ARG A 499 -43.00 26.26 7.78
CA ARG A 499 -41.86 27.12 7.99
C ARG A 499 -40.59 26.31 8.07
N ILE A 500 -39.53 26.82 7.47
CA ILE A 500 -38.18 26.25 7.53
C ILE A 500 -37.25 27.38 7.94
N GLU A 501 -36.37 27.06 8.88
CA GLU A 501 -35.27 27.91 9.36
C GLU A 501 -33.98 27.10 9.35
N ILE A 502 -32.90 27.69 8.83
CA ILE A 502 -31.59 27.10 8.73
C ILE A 502 -30.61 28.00 9.47
N ASP A 503 -29.84 27.41 10.36
CA ASP A 503 -28.78 28.15 11.07
C ASP A 503 -27.50 28.10 10.22
N GLY A 504 -27.37 29.07 9.32
CA GLY A 504 -26.31 29.24 8.34
C GLY A 504 -26.84 29.86 7.04
N GLU A 505 -25.98 29.87 6.01
CA GLU A 505 -26.30 30.48 4.72
C GLU A 505 -26.28 29.41 3.61
N PRO A 506 -27.43 28.74 3.32
CA PRO A 506 -27.50 27.74 2.28
C PRO A 506 -27.41 28.39 0.88
N THR A 507 -26.72 27.73 -0.06
CA THR A 507 -26.78 28.11 -1.49
C THR A 507 -28.15 27.84 -2.06
N SER A 508 -28.72 26.66 -1.75
CA SER A 508 -30.09 26.32 -2.12
C SER A 508 -30.70 25.31 -1.14
N VAL A 509 -32.03 25.35 -1.02
CA VAL A 509 -32.82 24.36 -0.28
C VAL A 509 -33.93 23.86 -1.17
N THR A 510 -33.94 22.55 -1.40
CA THR A 510 -35.02 21.88 -2.13
C THR A 510 -35.84 21.05 -1.18
N VAL A 511 -37.15 21.18 -1.24
CA VAL A 511 -38.12 20.47 -0.38
C VAL A 511 -38.89 19.48 -1.23
N TYR A 512 -38.95 18.25 -0.76
CA TYR A 512 -39.73 17.18 -1.35
C TYR A 512 -40.82 16.79 -0.37
N VAL A 513 -42.01 16.49 -0.86
CA VAL A 513 -43.13 15.95 -0.07
C VAL A 513 -43.67 14.75 -0.81
N ASP A 514 -43.83 13.64 -0.11
CA ASP A 514 -44.18 12.33 -0.68
C ASP A 514 -43.25 11.93 -1.87
N GLY A 515 -41.95 12.33 -1.81
CA GLY A 515 -40.96 12.11 -2.83
C GLY A 515 -40.98 13.04 -4.04
N ILE A 516 -41.93 13.99 -4.09
CA ILE A 516 -42.08 14.94 -5.20
C ILE A 516 -41.50 16.28 -4.77
N GLN A 517 -40.64 16.87 -5.62
CA GLN A 517 -40.15 18.23 -5.40
C GLN A 517 -41.32 19.23 -5.44
N VAL A 518 -41.56 19.90 -4.30
CA VAL A 518 -42.66 20.87 -4.16
C VAL A 518 -42.17 22.30 -4.06
N TYR A 519 -40.93 22.53 -3.64
CA TYR A 519 -40.39 23.86 -3.45
C TYR A 519 -38.87 23.89 -3.58
N ARG A 520 -38.33 24.97 -4.13
CA ARG A 520 -36.89 25.25 -4.15
C ARG A 520 -36.68 26.73 -3.91
N ILE A 521 -35.70 27.06 -3.10
CA ILE A 521 -35.31 28.44 -2.80
C ILE A 521 -33.76 28.54 -2.79
N GLU A 522 -33.28 29.72 -3.15
CA GLU A 522 -31.82 29.99 -3.18
C GLU A 522 -31.48 31.12 -2.21
N LYS A 523 -30.34 30.99 -1.53
CA LYS A 523 -29.75 32.04 -0.65
C LYS A 523 -30.69 32.56 0.43
N GLN A 524 -31.60 31.73 0.96
CA GLN A 524 -32.47 32.09 2.09
C GLN A 524 -32.39 31.03 3.18
N ASN A 525 -32.19 31.50 4.39
CA ASN A 525 -32.11 30.65 5.58
C ASN A 525 -33.43 30.58 6.38
N ARG A 526 -34.42 31.37 5.98
CA ARG A 526 -35.75 31.36 6.60
C ARG A 526 -36.84 31.64 5.59
N PHE A 527 -37.78 30.71 5.44
CA PHE A 527 -38.87 30.84 4.49
C PHE A 527 -40.10 30.07 4.90
N PHE A 528 -41.22 30.41 4.26
CA PHE A 528 -42.50 29.73 4.42
C PHE A 528 -42.80 28.94 3.15
N LEU A 529 -43.27 27.72 3.34
CA LEU A 529 -43.78 26.92 2.23
C LEU A 529 -45.18 27.45 1.82
N PRO A 530 -45.55 27.37 0.53
CA PRO A 530 -46.88 27.72 0.05
C PRO A 530 -47.99 27.01 0.83
N SER A 531 -49.09 27.71 1.07
CA SER A 531 -50.27 27.12 1.72
C SER A 531 -50.84 26.00 0.84
N GLY A 532 -50.93 24.80 1.37
CA GLY A 532 -51.43 23.65 0.61
C GLY A 532 -50.38 22.54 0.36
N ILE A 533 -49.15 22.74 0.80
CA ILE A 533 -48.16 21.66 0.80
C ILE A 533 -48.53 20.70 1.95
N ILE A 534 -49.13 19.57 1.56
CA ILE A 534 -49.64 18.54 2.44
C ILE A 534 -49.14 17.17 1.96
N GLY A 535 -48.58 16.38 2.86
CA GLY A 535 -48.15 15.03 2.54
C GLY A 535 -47.98 14.16 3.77
N LEU A 536 -47.54 12.94 3.54
CA LEU A 536 -47.25 11.94 4.56
C LEU A 536 -45.86 12.12 5.16
N ASP A 537 -44.89 12.47 4.30
CA ASP A 537 -43.50 12.70 4.67
C ASP A 537 -42.92 13.96 4.02
N ILE A 538 -41.80 14.42 4.55
CA ILE A 538 -41.01 15.53 4.00
C ILE A 538 -39.56 15.13 3.91
N GLN A 539 -38.86 15.65 2.90
CA GLN A 539 -37.42 15.44 2.69
C GLN A 539 -36.77 16.76 2.26
N PHE A 540 -35.56 16.99 2.71
CA PHE A 540 -34.82 18.20 2.42
C PHE A 540 -33.51 17.85 1.71
N GLU A 541 -33.19 18.67 0.69
CA GLU A 541 -31.86 18.68 0.10
C GLU A 541 -31.28 20.08 0.29
N ILE A 542 -30.16 20.17 1.00
CA ILE A 542 -29.47 21.42 1.31
C ILE A 542 -28.16 21.42 0.56
N LYS A 543 -27.91 22.51 -0.19
CA LYS A 543 -26.60 22.77 -0.80
C LYS A 543 -25.99 24.02 -0.17
N THR A 544 -24.70 23.99 0.12
CA THR A 544 -24.01 25.09 0.79
C THR A 544 -22.53 25.13 0.46
N ILE A 545 -21.96 26.33 0.46
CA ILE A 545 -20.50 26.58 0.43
C ILE A 545 -20.01 27.16 1.78
N SER A 546 -20.89 27.27 2.77
CA SER A 546 -20.59 27.77 4.11
C SER A 546 -21.14 26.82 5.18
N GLU A 547 -20.70 26.97 6.42
CA GLU A 547 -21.14 26.12 7.52
C GLU A 547 -22.65 26.26 7.80
N ILE A 548 -23.35 25.13 7.90
CA ILE A 548 -24.72 25.03 8.39
C ILE A 548 -24.71 24.25 9.72
N ARG A 549 -25.22 24.86 10.78
CA ARG A 549 -25.21 24.28 12.14
C ARG A 549 -26.43 23.45 12.46
N GLY A 550 -27.56 23.74 11.83
CA GLY A 550 -28.80 23.02 12.04
C GLY A 550 -29.92 23.52 11.16
N MET A 551 -30.99 22.76 11.12
CA MET A 551 -32.21 23.14 10.43
C MET A 551 -33.42 22.84 11.31
N LYS A 552 -34.37 23.74 11.30
CA LYS A 552 -35.65 23.62 12.01
C LYS A 552 -36.79 23.75 11.02
N TYR A 553 -37.83 22.92 11.17
CA TYR A 553 -39.03 23.04 10.37
C TYR A 553 -40.31 22.85 11.22
N GLU A 554 -41.39 23.40 10.74
CA GLU A 554 -42.68 23.41 11.45
C GLU A 554 -43.77 22.77 10.60
N TYR A 555 -44.62 21.96 11.25
CA TYR A 555 -45.75 21.33 10.61
C TYR A 555 -46.99 21.26 11.55
N SER A 556 -48.15 21.02 10.98
CA SER A 556 -49.38 20.73 11.68
C SER A 556 -49.92 19.38 11.21
N VAL A 557 -50.34 18.56 12.15
CA VAL A 557 -51.04 17.31 11.85
C VAL A 557 -52.46 17.64 11.43
N LEU A 558 -52.87 17.12 10.29
CA LEU A 558 -54.23 17.25 9.82
C LEU A 558 -55.05 16.12 10.43
N LYS A 559 -56.07 16.48 11.22
CA LYS A 559 -57.05 15.49 11.69
C LYS A 559 -57.84 14.99 10.48
N ALA A 560 -58.01 13.66 10.39
CA ALA A 560 -58.88 13.04 9.41
C ALA A 560 -60.31 13.48 9.59
#